data_b746e45117601946d51e956b3d0f0505
#
_entry.id   b746e45117601946d51e956b3d0f0505
#
_cell.length_a   1.000
_cell.length_b   1.000
_cell.length_c   1.000
_cell.angle_alpha   90.00
_cell.angle_beta   90.00
_cell.angle_gamma   90.00
#
_symmetry.space_group_name_H-M   'P 1'
#
loop_
_entity.id
_entity.type
_entity.pdbx_description
1 polymer ?
#
loop_
_entity_poly.entity_id
_entity_poly.type
_entity_poly.pdbx_seq_one_letter_code
_entity_poly.pdbx_strand_id
1 'polypeptide(L)'
;FVGLKKDEYIYKDLELVSGRKARHNNEIAVDQIMWDRGYRLGDKVTLNGSDQKYKIVGFLKNAKINIAPIAYGTMATWRKLRPMAPNVEASGIISKKNLDFKAKNVKSYDKQTFINKLPGYTAQNSTFELMIGFLFVISLIIIAVFLYILTMQKMPNYAVLRAQGIPSKTLIGATLSQSLILVILGTVLAYVLMLITVSVMPATVPINFAP
;
A
#
# COMPACT_ATOMS: atom_id res chain seq x y z
N PHE A 1 -13.09 1.21 -14.11
CA PHE A 1 -14.26 0.31 -14.16
C PHE A 1 -13.83 -1.11 -14.48
N VAL A 2 -14.41 -2.09 -13.78
CA VAL A 2 -14.17 -3.53 -13.99
C VAL A 2 -15.51 -4.20 -14.30
N GLY A 3 -15.58 -4.89 -15.43
CA GLY A 3 -16.72 -5.72 -15.81
C GLY A 3 -16.46 -7.18 -15.45
N LEU A 4 -17.40 -7.82 -14.76
CA LEU A 4 -17.31 -9.20 -14.33
C LEU A 4 -18.54 -10.02 -14.75
N LYS A 5 -18.35 -11.33 -14.92
CA LYS A 5 -19.46 -12.29 -15.03
C LYS A 5 -19.82 -12.78 -13.62
N LYS A 6 -21.10 -13.14 -13.43
CA LYS A 6 -21.63 -13.57 -12.11
C LYS A 6 -21.04 -14.88 -11.60
N ASP A 7 -20.59 -15.73 -12.49
CA ASP A 7 -20.00 -17.04 -12.20
C ASP A 7 -18.52 -16.99 -11.85
N GLU A 8 -17.84 -15.86 -12.13
CA GLU A 8 -16.43 -15.66 -11.86
C GLU A 8 -16.14 -15.60 -10.35
N TYR A 9 -15.00 -16.18 -9.93
CA TYR A 9 -14.63 -16.19 -8.52
C TYR A 9 -14.37 -14.79 -7.97
N ILE A 10 -13.82 -13.86 -8.79
CA ILE A 10 -13.63 -12.46 -8.38
C ILE A 10 -14.97 -11.81 -8.03
N TYR A 11 -16.04 -12.07 -8.81
CA TYR A 11 -17.36 -11.55 -8.47
C TYR A 11 -17.88 -12.12 -7.15
N LYS A 12 -17.58 -13.40 -6.86
CA LYS A 12 -17.98 -14.06 -5.61
C LYS A 12 -17.21 -13.52 -4.42
N ASP A 13 -15.92 -13.26 -4.58
CA ASP A 13 -15.00 -12.77 -3.56
C ASP A 13 -15.21 -11.28 -3.21
N LEU A 14 -16.00 -10.51 -3.99
CA LEU A 14 -16.33 -9.13 -3.66
C LEU A 14 -17.12 -9.06 -2.35
N GLU A 15 -16.55 -8.43 -1.33
CA GLU A 15 -17.20 -8.22 -0.04
C GLU A 15 -18.11 -6.98 -0.08
N LEU A 16 -19.38 -7.17 0.26
CA LEU A 16 -20.37 -6.09 0.35
C LEU A 16 -20.35 -5.46 1.74
N VAL A 17 -20.29 -4.13 1.79
CA VAL A 17 -20.54 -3.34 3.00
C VAL A 17 -22.02 -2.99 3.10
N SER A 18 -22.64 -2.61 1.97
CA SER A 18 -24.07 -2.23 1.93
C SER A 18 -24.63 -2.45 0.54
N GLY A 19 -25.94 -2.72 0.46
CA GLY A 19 -26.65 -2.91 -0.81
C GLY A 19 -26.41 -4.29 -1.43
N ARG A 20 -26.18 -4.35 -2.73
CA ARG A 20 -25.98 -5.58 -3.50
C ARG A 20 -24.97 -5.41 -4.64
N LYS A 21 -24.46 -6.51 -5.15
CA LYS A 21 -23.61 -6.52 -6.35
C LYS A 21 -24.43 -6.16 -7.59
N ALA A 22 -23.80 -5.49 -8.58
CA ALA A 22 -24.44 -5.12 -9.83
C ALA A 22 -24.91 -6.35 -10.61
N ARG A 23 -26.15 -6.32 -11.11
CA ARG A 23 -26.79 -7.41 -11.87
C ARG A 23 -27.24 -7.01 -13.26
N HIS A 24 -27.49 -5.72 -13.47
CA HIS A 24 -27.98 -5.15 -14.73
C HIS A 24 -26.97 -4.17 -15.34
N ASN A 25 -27.08 -3.88 -16.62
CA ASN A 25 -26.09 -3.11 -17.38
C ASN A 25 -25.98 -1.63 -16.99
N ASN A 26 -26.94 -1.08 -16.29
CA ASN A 26 -26.95 0.29 -15.79
C ASN A 26 -26.71 0.38 -14.28
N GLU A 27 -26.24 -0.70 -13.67
CA GLU A 27 -25.92 -0.79 -12.24
C GLU A 27 -24.43 -0.91 -12.03
N ILE A 28 -23.96 -0.31 -10.94
CA ILE A 28 -22.58 -0.42 -10.48
C ILE A 28 -22.52 -0.64 -8.97
N ALA A 29 -21.53 -1.40 -8.54
CA ALA A 29 -21.11 -1.46 -7.15
C ALA A 29 -19.74 -0.77 -7.04
N VAL A 30 -19.56 0.11 -6.06
CA VAL A 30 -18.38 0.97 -5.91
C VAL A 30 -17.70 0.75 -4.58
N ASP A 31 -16.46 1.19 -4.44
CA ASP A 31 -15.76 1.15 -3.16
C ASP A 31 -16.46 2.01 -2.11
N GLN A 32 -16.39 1.57 -0.84
CA GLN A 32 -17.00 2.28 0.29
C GLN A 32 -16.49 3.72 0.46
N ILE A 33 -15.32 4.07 -0.05
CA ILE A 33 -14.80 5.45 -0.03
C ILE A 33 -15.75 6.43 -0.74
N MET A 34 -16.56 5.95 -1.69
CA MET A 34 -17.58 6.76 -2.35
C MET A 34 -18.72 7.14 -1.39
N TRP A 35 -19.02 6.27 -0.41
CA TRP A 35 -19.95 6.61 0.68
C TRP A 35 -19.41 7.77 1.52
N ASP A 36 -18.12 7.72 1.86
CA ASP A 36 -17.46 8.76 2.64
C ASP A 36 -17.42 10.10 1.87
N ARG A 37 -17.41 10.04 0.54
CA ARG A 37 -17.52 11.20 -0.35
C ARG A 37 -18.94 11.71 -0.54
N GLY A 38 -19.93 11.15 0.17
CA GLY A 38 -21.31 11.62 0.16
C GLY A 38 -22.26 10.87 -0.77
N TYR A 39 -21.79 9.90 -1.57
CA TYR A 39 -22.69 9.10 -2.44
C TYR A 39 -23.52 8.11 -1.62
N ARG A 40 -24.74 7.84 -2.11
CA ARG A 40 -25.69 6.92 -1.46
C ARG A 40 -26.19 5.87 -2.44
N LEU A 41 -26.79 4.79 -1.88
CA LEU A 41 -27.46 3.78 -2.69
C LEU A 41 -28.59 4.44 -3.49
N GLY A 42 -28.62 4.17 -4.79
CA GLY A 42 -29.61 4.72 -5.70
C GLY A 42 -29.14 5.94 -6.49
N ASP A 43 -28.04 6.56 -6.07
CA ASP A 43 -27.46 7.70 -6.81
C ASP A 43 -27.02 7.29 -8.20
N LYS A 44 -27.10 8.26 -9.11
CA LYS A 44 -26.69 8.05 -10.50
C LYS A 44 -25.40 8.82 -10.77
N VAL A 45 -24.42 8.11 -11.30
CA VAL A 45 -23.12 8.66 -11.67
C VAL A 45 -22.82 8.40 -13.14
N THR A 46 -22.08 9.29 -13.75
CA THR A 46 -21.55 9.10 -15.11
C THR A 46 -20.16 8.50 -15.05
N LEU A 47 -19.81 7.66 -16.01
CA LEU A 47 -18.49 7.04 -16.11
C LEU A 47 -17.88 7.40 -17.47
N ASN A 48 -16.56 7.65 -17.48
CA ASN A 48 -15.77 7.86 -18.71
C ASN A 48 -16.26 9.02 -19.61
N GLY A 49 -16.86 10.08 -19.05
CA GLY A 49 -17.40 11.19 -19.86
C GLY A 49 -18.59 10.80 -20.75
N SER A 50 -19.18 9.64 -20.52
CA SER A 50 -20.39 9.19 -21.20
C SER A 50 -21.61 9.85 -20.58
N ASP A 51 -22.58 10.25 -21.40
CA ASP A 51 -23.88 10.80 -20.93
C ASP A 51 -24.73 9.75 -20.20
N GLN A 52 -24.35 8.48 -20.31
CA GLN A 52 -25.09 7.39 -19.68
C GLN A 52 -24.87 7.41 -18.15
N LYS A 53 -26.00 7.42 -17.43
CA LYS A 53 -26.02 7.37 -15.96
C LYS A 53 -26.08 5.92 -15.47
N TYR A 54 -25.25 5.61 -14.49
CA TYR A 54 -25.19 4.30 -13.82
C TYR A 54 -25.65 4.47 -12.38
N LYS A 55 -26.54 3.55 -11.94
CA LYS A 55 -27.07 3.56 -10.57
C LYS A 55 -26.14 2.82 -9.63
N ILE A 56 -25.78 3.45 -8.52
CA ILE A 56 -25.05 2.80 -7.43
C ILE A 56 -26.02 1.87 -6.69
N VAL A 57 -25.72 0.56 -6.69
CA VAL A 57 -26.55 -0.46 -6.06
C VAL A 57 -25.86 -1.17 -4.91
N GLY A 58 -24.59 -0.92 -4.69
CA GLY A 58 -23.84 -1.46 -3.57
C GLY A 58 -22.51 -0.77 -3.32
N PHE A 59 -22.08 -0.84 -2.06
CA PHE A 59 -20.77 -0.42 -1.62
C PHE A 59 -19.94 -1.66 -1.24
N LEU A 60 -18.73 -1.72 -1.73
CA LEU A 60 -17.79 -2.83 -1.60
C LEU A 60 -16.65 -2.44 -0.66
N LYS A 61 -16.16 -3.40 0.08
CA LYS A 61 -14.99 -3.25 0.94
C LYS A 61 -13.71 -3.44 0.13
N ASN A 62 -12.75 -2.52 0.29
CA ASN A 62 -11.44 -2.59 -0.37
C ASN A 62 -11.49 -2.71 -1.90
N ALA A 63 -12.53 -2.18 -2.55
CA ALA A 63 -12.70 -2.21 -3.99
C ALA A 63 -11.97 -1.04 -4.67
N LYS A 64 -10.66 -0.97 -4.47
CA LYS A 64 -9.78 0.10 -4.97
C LYS A 64 -8.48 -0.46 -5.54
N ILE A 65 -7.88 0.25 -6.49
CA ILE A 65 -6.51 0.03 -6.94
C ILE A 65 -5.70 1.26 -6.50
N ASN A 66 -4.71 1.06 -5.65
CA ASN A 66 -4.03 2.13 -4.93
C ASN A 66 -5.07 2.99 -4.16
N ILE A 67 -5.16 4.28 -4.49
CA ILE A 67 -6.08 5.24 -3.87
C ILE A 67 -7.36 5.40 -4.70
N ALA A 68 -7.39 4.89 -5.95
CA ALA A 68 -8.50 5.08 -6.87
C ALA A 68 -9.62 4.06 -6.61
N PRO A 69 -10.86 4.53 -6.31
CA PRO A 69 -12.01 3.65 -6.18
C PRO A 69 -12.34 3.00 -7.52
N ILE A 70 -12.70 1.71 -7.49
CA ILE A 70 -13.13 0.97 -8.65
C ILE A 70 -14.66 0.85 -8.65
N ALA A 71 -15.27 1.03 -9.81
CA ALA A 71 -16.65 0.67 -10.04
C ALA A 71 -16.71 -0.70 -10.72
N TYR A 72 -17.44 -1.61 -10.11
CA TYR A 72 -17.70 -2.96 -10.62
C TYR A 72 -19.09 -3.04 -11.25
N GLY A 73 -19.18 -3.65 -12.40
CA GLY A 73 -20.44 -3.86 -13.13
C GLY A 73 -20.42 -5.09 -14.00
N THR A 74 -21.37 -5.17 -14.93
CA THR A 74 -21.46 -6.31 -15.86
C THR A 74 -20.46 -6.18 -17.01
N MET A 75 -20.10 -7.31 -17.64
CA MET A 75 -19.28 -7.32 -18.86
C MET A 75 -19.94 -6.54 -20.00
N ALA A 76 -21.27 -6.53 -20.08
CA ALA A 76 -21.97 -5.75 -21.09
C ALA A 76 -21.82 -4.23 -20.89
N THR A 77 -21.79 -3.77 -19.62
CA THR A 77 -21.47 -2.37 -19.28
C THR A 77 -20.02 -2.05 -19.67
N TRP A 78 -19.09 -2.94 -19.39
CA TRP A 78 -17.68 -2.76 -19.72
C TRP A 78 -17.46 -2.60 -21.24
N ARG A 79 -18.14 -3.43 -22.05
CA ARG A 79 -18.07 -3.34 -23.52
C ARG A 79 -18.59 -2.00 -24.04
N LYS A 80 -19.65 -1.44 -23.42
CA LYS A 80 -20.19 -0.12 -23.80
C LYS A 80 -19.25 1.01 -23.42
N LEU A 81 -18.61 0.94 -22.26
CA LEU A 81 -17.68 1.96 -21.76
C LEU A 81 -16.34 1.95 -22.49
N ARG A 82 -15.94 0.83 -23.04
CA ARG A 82 -14.75 0.65 -23.86
C ARG A 82 -15.13 0.01 -25.19
N PRO A 83 -15.52 0.80 -26.18
CA PRO A 83 -15.75 0.27 -27.52
C PRO A 83 -14.42 -0.26 -28.07
N MET A 84 -14.25 -1.58 -28.01
CA MET A 84 -13.15 -2.32 -28.59
C MET A 84 -13.60 -3.04 -29.86
N ALA A 85 -12.65 -3.61 -30.61
CA ALA A 85 -12.96 -4.41 -31.79
C ALA A 85 -14.00 -5.50 -31.44
N PRO A 86 -14.92 -5.84 -32.35
CA PRO A 86 -16.03 -6.76 -32.09
C PRO A 86 -15.63 -8.12 -31.53
N ASN A 87 -14.40 -8.55 -31.77
CA ASN A 87 -13.85 -9.85 -31.39
C ASN A 87 -13.21 -9.87 -29.99
N VAL A 88 -13.20 -8.74 -29.25
CA VAL A 88 -12.61 -8.68 -27.93
C VAL A 88 -13.67 -8.94 -26.87
N GLU A 89 -13.64 -10.11 -26.27
CA GLU A 89 -14.58 -10.50 -25.22
C GLU A 89 -14.17 -10.02 -23.83
N ALA A 90 -12.86 -9.94 -23.55
CA ALA A 90 -12.31 -9.52 -22.28
C ALA A 90 -10.92 -8.91 -22.45
N SER A 91 -10.51 -8.03 -21.53
CA SER A 91 -9.17 -7.44 -21.54
C SER A 91 -8.12 -8.34 -20.87
N GLY A 92 -8.53 -9.32 -20.09
CA GLY A 92 -7.65 -10.28 -19.42
C GLY A 92 -8.43 -11.44 -18.84
N ILE A 93 -7.74 -12.55 -18.64
CA ILE A 93 -8.24 -13.74 -17.95
C ILE A 93 -7.40 -13.95 -16.73
N ILE A 94 -8.02 -14.10 -15.56
CA ILE A 94 -7.35 -14.37 -14.30
C ILE A 94 -7.71 -15.80 -13.88
N SER A 95 -6.68 -16.60 -13.57
CA SER A 95 -6.84 -17.99 -13.13
C SER A 95 -6.13 -18.23 -11.81
N LYS A 96 -6.73 -19.04 -10.93
CA LYS A 96 -6.07 -19.54 -9.72
C LYS A 96 -5.06 -20.68 -10.02
N LYS A 97 -5.20 -21.32 -11.19
CA LYS A 97 -4.29 -22.36 -11.66
C LYS A 97 -3.28 -21.78 -12.63
N ASN A 98 -2.07 -22.31 -12.60
CA ASN A 98 -1.06 -21.96 -13.59
C ASN A 98 -1.51 -22.49 -14.95
N LEU A 99 -1.91 -21.58 -15.84
CA LEU A 99 -2.33 -21.90 -17.21
C LEU A 99 -1.20 -21.52 -18.15
N ASP A 100 -0.58 -22.51 -18.74
CA ASP A 100 0.35 -22.28 -19.87
C ASP A 100 -0.49 -22.02 -21.13
N PHE A 101 -0.80 -20.76 -21.38
CA PHE A 101 -1.65 -20.35 -22.49
C PHE A 101 -0.80 -19.78 -23.62
N LYS A 102 -0.60 -20.57 -24.68
CA LYS A 102 0.11 -20.15 -25.89
C LYS A 102 -0.91 -19.75 -26.97
N ALA A 103 -1.26 -18.47 -27.01
CA ALA A 103 -2.07 -17.92 -28.09
C ALA A 103 -1.38 -16.70 -28.71
N LYS A 104 -1.62 -16.48 -30.01
CA LYS A 104 -1.10 -15.31 -30.71
C LYS A 104 -1.65 -14.03 -30.05
N ASN A 105 -0.75 -13.14 -29.65
CA ASN A 105 -1.07 -11.87 -28.96
C ASN A 105 -1.58 -11.99 -27.49
N VAL A 106 -1.43 -13.14 -26.84
CA VAL A 106 -1.73 -13.28 -25.42
C VAL A 106 -0.42 -13.52 -24.67
N LYS A 107 -0.20 -12.80 -23.58
CA LYS A 107 0.94 -12.98 -22.69
C LYS A 107 0.43 -13.41 -21.33
N SER A 108 0.95 -14.53 -20.83
CA SER A 108 0.71 -14.97 -19.47
C SER A 108 1.72 -14.33 -18.53
N TYR A 109 1.27 -13.90 -17.38
CA TYR A 109 2.10 -13.34 -16.31
C TYR A 109 1.70 -13.99 -14.99
N ASP A 110 2.68 -14.35 -14.19
CA ASP A 110 2.46 -14.62 -12.77
C ASP A 110 2.07 -13.33 -12.02
N LYS A 111 1.52 -13.48 -10.82
CA LYS A 111 1.02 -12.36 -10.02
C LYS A 111 2.07 -11.26 -9.80
N GLN A 112 3.31 -11.66 -9.44
CA GLN A 112 4.36 -10.70 -9.13
C GLN A 112 4.83 -9.95 -10.37
N THR A 113 5.03 -10.65 -11.47
CA THR A 113 5.40 -10.04 -12.75
C THR A 113 4.31 -9.11 -13.26
N PHE A 114 3.04 -9.46 -13.09
CA PHE A 114 1.92 -8.59 -13.46
C PHE A 114 1.92 -7.29 -12.63
N ILE A 115 2.09 -7.39 -11.31
CA ILE A 115 2.16 -6.24 -10.41
C ILE A 115 3.31 -5.31 -10.82
N ASN A 116 4.50 -5.87 -11.05
CA ASN A 116 5.67 -5.10 -11.45
C ASN A 116 5.51 -4.40 -12.82
N LYS A 117 4.62 -4.91 -13.67
CA LYS A 117 4.30 -4.30 -14.98
C LYS A 117 3.16 -3.30 -14.95
N LEU A 118 2.52 -3.09 -13.78
CA LEU A 118 1.51 -2.04 -13.64
C LEU A 118 2.16 -0.67 -13.90
N PRO A 119 1.53 0.19 -14.73
CA PRO A 119 2.08 1.52 -15.02
C PRO A 119 2.32 2.32 -13.73
N GLY A 120 3.54 2.80 -13.58
CA GLY A 120 3.94 3.61 -12.43
C GLY A 120 4.33 2.82 -11.18
N TYR A 121 3.97 1.56 -11.04
CA TYR A 121 4.26 0.77 -9.83
C TYR A 121 5.76 0.64 -9.55
N THR A 122 6.52 0.19 -10.54
CA THR A 122 7.98 0.02 -10.40
C THR A 122 8.66 1.37 -10.14
N ALA A 123 8.29 2.42 -10.86
CA ALA A 123 8.86 3.74 -10.67
C ALA A 123 8.58 4.28 -9.26
N GLN A 124 7.35 4.14 -8.78
CA GLN A 124 6.96 4.55 -7.43
C GLN A 124 7.70 3.75 -6.35
N ASN A 125 7.80 2.43 -6.51
CA ASN A 125 8.48 1.56 -5.57
C ASN A 125 9.97 1.89 -5.49
N SER A 126 10.65 2.06 -6.64
CA SER A 126 12.05 2.46 -6.69
C SER A 126 12.29 3.84 -6.05
N THR A 127 11.35 4.77 -6.21
CA THR A 127 11.42 6.08 -5.56
C THR A 127 11.35 5.94 -4.04
N PHE A 128 10.46 5.10 -3.52
CA PHE A 128 10.36 4.84 -2.08
C PHE A 128 11.60 4.14 -1.54
N GLU A 129 12.13 3.12 -2.24
CA GLU A 129 13.37 2.44 -1.85
C GLU A 129 14.54 3.41 -1.77
N LEU A 130 14.68 4.29 -2.76
CA LEU A 130 15.73 5.31 -2.78
C LEU A 130 15.55 6.31 -1.64
N MET A 131 14.32 6.77 -1.38
CA MET A 131 14.01 7.68 -0.28
C MET A 131 14.34 7.05 1.08
N ILE A 132 13.96 5.78 1.29
CA ILE A 132 14.29 5.03 2.51
C ILE A 132 15.80 4.91 2.68
N GLY A 133 16.53 4.60 1.58
CA GLY A 133 17.98 4.54 1.59
C GLY A 133 18.64 5.85 2.03
N PHE A 134 18.19 6.98 1.48
CA PHE A 134 18.69 8.30 1.88
C PHE A 134 18.37 8.63 3.34
N LEU A 135 17.13 8.36 3.79
CA LEU A 135 16.75 8.59 5.19
C LEU A 135 17.59 7.74 6.14
N PHE A 136 17.92 6.50 5.76
CA PHE A 136 18.79 5.64 6.54
C PHE A 136 20.21 6.21 6.65
N VAL A 137 20.81 6.66 5.55
CA VAL A 137 22.14 7.29 5.55
C VAL A 137 22.16 8.57 6.39
N ILE A 138 21.17 9.45 6.23
CA ILE A 138 21.06 10.68 7.02
C ILE A 138 20.94 10.35 8.51
N SER A 139 20.12 9.36 8.87
CA SER A 139 19.96 8.92 10.26
C SER A 139 21.27 8.41 10.84
N LEU A 140 22.05 7.62 10.09
CA LEU A 140 23.38 7.15 10.52
C LEU A 140 24.33 8.32 10.80
N ILE A 141 24.36 9.32 9.91
CA ILE A 141 25.22 10.50 10.09
C ILE A 141 24.81 11.27 11.34
N ILE A 142 23.52 11.51 11.56
CA ILE A 142 23.03 12.22 12.74
C ILE A 142 23.39 11.48 14.01
N ILE A 143 23.19 10.16 14.06
CA ILE A 143 23.53 9.33 15.21
C ILE A 143 25.04 9.37 15.48
N ALA A 144 25.87 9.24 14.42
CA ALA A 144 27.33 9.28 14.55
C ALA A 144 27.83 10.62 15.11
N VAL A 145 27.32 11.74 14.60
CA VAL A 145 27.66 13.08 15.08
C VAL A 145 27.22 13.27 16.53
N PHE A 146 26.00 12.83 16.86
CA PHE A 146 25.49 12.94 18.24
C PHE A 146 26.33 12.13 19.22
N LEU A 147 26.68 10.88 18.89
CA LEU A 147 27.54 10.03 19.71
C LEU A 147 28.97 10.61 19.85
N TYR A 148 29.48 11.19 18.76
CA TYR A 148 30.77 11.89 18.79
C TYR A 148 30.77 13.06 19.79
N ILE A 149 29.75 13.93 19.72
CA ILE A 149 29.60 15.06 20.64
C ILE A 149 29.49 14.59 22.10
N LEU A 150 28.62 13.58 22.36
CA LEU A 150 28.50 13.01 23.73
C LEU A 150 29.81 12.44 24.26
N THR A 151 30.58 11.78 23.40
CA THR A 151 31.87 11.22 23.77
C THR A 151 32.88 12.32 24.09
N MET A 152 32.95 13.37 23.27
CA MET A 152 33.83 14.51 23.49
C MET A 152 33.52 15.24 24.81
N GLN A 153 32.25 15.43 25.14
CA GLN A 153 31.82 16.05 26.41
C GLN A 153 32.25 15.22 27.64
N LYS A 154 32.36 13.90 27.49
CA LYS A 154 32.77 13.00 28.58
C LYS A 154 34.28 12.78 28.68
N MET A 155 35.07 13.22 27.70
CA MET A 155 36.53 13.03 27.69
C MET A 155 37.24 13.54 28.94
N PRO A 156 36.95 14.75 29.51
CA PRO A 156 37.58 15.20 30.75
C PRO A 156 37.29 14.26 31.91
N ASN A 157 36.06 13.78 32.06
CA ASN A 157 35.68 12.85 33.11
C ASN A 157 36.40 11.49 32.96
N TYR A 158 36.62 11.03 31.77
CA TYR A 158 37.36 9.80 31.50
C TYR A 158 38.84 9.94 31.84
N ALA A 159 39.44 11.12 31.63
CA ALA A 159 40.83 11.40 32.04
C ALA A 159 41.01 11.29 33.58
N VAL A 160 40.08 11.86 34.34
CA VAL A 160 40.06 11.77 35.79
C VAL A 160 39.95 10.32 36.29
N LEU A 161 38.99 9.57 35.71
CA LEU A 161 38.77 8.16 36.07
C LEU A 161 40.00 7.28 35.75
N ARG A 162 40.69 7.57 34.64
CA ARG A 162 41.95 6.88 34.31
C ARG A 162 43.07 7.21 35.29
N ALA A 163 43.16 8.46 35.73
CA ALA A 163 44.14 8.85 36.75
C ALA A 163 43.91 8.12 38.09
N GLN A 164 42.65 7.74 38.37
CA GLN A 164 42.26 6.92 39.53
C GLN A 164 42.52 5.42 39.32
N GLY A 165 43.09 5.01 38.18
CA GLY A 165 43.46 3.61 37.92
C GLY A 165 42.39 2.75 37.26
N ILE A 166 41.24 3.35 36.83
CA ILE A 166 40.19 2.59 36.18
C ILE A 166 40.65 2.18 34.77
N PRO A 167 40.56 0.88 34.40
CA PRO A 167 41.03 0.39 33.13
C PRO A 167 40.15 0.90 31.95
N SER A 168 40.80 1.21 30.84
CA SER A 168 40.10 1.71 29.63
C SER A 168 38.95 0.79 29.12
N LYS A 169 39.09 -0.52 29.32
CA LYS A 169 38.05 -1.50 28.95
C LYS A 169 36.72 -1.24 29.67
N THR A 170 36.76 -0.87 30.94
CA THR A 170 35.55 -0.55 31.74
C THR A 170 34.87 0.72 31.22
N LEU A 171 35.65 1.75 30.87
CA LEU A 171 35.14 3.00 30.34
C LEU A 171 34.49 2.80 28.96
N ILE A 172 35.11 2.02 28.07
CA ILE A 172 34.56 1.65 26.76
C ILE A 172 33.29 0.83 26.95
N GLY A 173 33.30 -0.16 27.85
CA GLY A 173 32.12 -0.98 28.16
C GLY A 173 30.94 -0.14 28.65
N ALA A 174 31.18 0.81 29.55
CA ALA A 174 30.16 1.72 30.06
C ALA A 174 29.55 2.59 28.94
N THR A 175 30.40 3.13 28.03
CA THR A 175 29.95 3.95 26.91
C THR A 175 29.11 3.12 25.90
N LEU A 176 29.57 1.90 25.59
CA LEU A 176 28.81 0.98 24.70
C LEU A 176 27.47 0.58 25.32
N SER A 177 27.44 0.24 26.60
CA SER A 177 26.20 -0.10 27.30
C SER A 177 25.22 1.07 27.32
N GLN A 178 25.70 2.29 27.54
CA GLN A 178 24.86 3.49 27.48
C GLN A 178 24.29 3.71 26.06
N SER A 179 25.12 3.56 25.05
CA SER A 179 24.68 3.70 23.65
C SER A 179 23.62 2.64 23.30
N LEU A 180 23.81 1.40 23.73
CA LEU A 180 22.88 0.31 23.50
C LEU A 180 21.52 0.57 24.16
N ILE A 181 21.51 1.04 25.41
CA ILE A 181 20.28 1.41 26.13
C ILE A 181 19.54 2.52 25.36
N LEU A 182 20.24 3.56 24.91
CA LEU A 182 19.67 4.64 24.13
C LEU A 182 19.03 4.16 22.82
N VAL A 183 19.72 3.26 22.11
CA VAL A 183 19.19 2.67 20.86
C VAL A 183 17.93 1.87 21.14
N ILE A 184 17.93 1.03 22.18
CA ILE A 184 16.74 0.23 22.54
C ILE A 184 15.57 1.15 22.91
N LEU A 185 15.78 2.14 23.76
CA LEU A 185 14.74 3.09 24.16
C LEU A 185 14.20 3.88 22.95
N GLY A 186 15.10 4.36 22.08
CA GLY A 186 14.74 5.06 20.86
C GLY A 186 13.91 4.19 19.90
N THR A 187 14.29 2.92 19.74
CA THR A 187 13.55 1.96 18.89
C THR A 187 12.17 1.67 19.47
N VAL A 188 12.06 1.46 20.77
CA VAL A 188 10.76 1.25 21.43
C VAL A 188 9.86 2.47 21.27
N LEU A 189 10.40 3.68 21.46
CA LEU A 189 9.67 4.91 21.29
C LEU A 189 9.20 5.08 19.83
N ALA A 190 10.08 4.82 18.87
CA ALA A 190 9.74 4.87 17.43
C ALA A 190 8.61 3.88 17.09
N TYR A 191 8.67 2.67 17.65
CA TYR A 191 7.62 1.66 17.46
C TYR A 191 6.28 2.10 18.04
N VAL A 192 6.28 2.68 19.24
CA VAL A 192 5.05 3.22 19.87
C VAL A 192 4.47 4.37 19.02
N LEU A 193 5.31 5.30 18.56
CA LEU A 193 4.87 6.39 17.67
C LEU A 193 4.30 5.87 16.36
N MET A 194 4.90 4.82 15.78
CA MET A 194 4.38 4.14 14.60
C MET A 194 2.97 3.60 14.86
N LEU A 195 2.75 2.88 15.97
CA LEU A 195 1.43 2.35 16.32
C LEU A 195 0.38 3.45 16.48
N ILE A 196 0.73 4.56 17.13
CA ILE A 196 -0.14 5.73 17.28
C ILE A 196 -0.49 6.30 15.89
N THR A 197 0.51 6.50 15.04
CA THR A 197 0.29 7.03 13.69
C THR A 197 -0.66 6.14 12.88
N VAL A 198 -0.47 4.83 12.94
CA VAL A 198 -1.35 3.87 12.25
C VAL A 198 -2.77 3.91 12.79
N SER A 199 -2.95 4.05 14.11
CA SER A 199 -4.30 4.09 14.72
C SER A 199 -5.09 5.37 14.42
N VAL A 200 -4.39 6.49 14.18
CA VAL A 200 -5.01 7.78 13.84
C VAL A 200 -5.26 7.90 12.33
N MET A 201 -4.62 7.06 11.52
CA MET A 201 -4.69 7.16 10.07
C MET A 201 -6.09 6.77 9.56
N PRO A 202 -6.73 7.61 8.71
CA PRO A 202 -8.03 7.28 8.16
C PRO A 202 -8.00 5.98 7.36
N ALA A 203 -9.08 5.19 7.42
CA ALA A 203 -9.23 3.94 6.66
C ALA A 203 -9.14 4.11 5.12
N THR A 204 -9.08 5.36 4.64
CA THR A 204 -8.89 5.71 3.24
C THR A 204 -7.49 5.39 2.72
N VAL A 205 -6.49 5.30 3.60
CA VAL A 205 -5.11 4.93 3.22
C VAL A 205 -4.94 3.42 3.39
N PRO A 206 -4.76 2.66 2.30
CA PRO A 206 -4.62 1.21 2.38
C PRO A 206 -3.21 0.86 2.87
N ILE A 207 -3.04 0.76 4.17
CA ILE A 207 -1.81 0.22 4.74
C ILE A 207 -2.08 -1.25 5.05
N ASN A 208 -1.59 -2.14 4.20
CA ASN A 208 -1.54 -3.56 4.49
C ASN A 208 -0.17 -3.86 5.11
N PHE A 209 -0.14 -3.98 6.43
CA PHE A 209 0.96 -4.69 7.08
C PHE A 209 0.73 -6.18 6.78
N ALA A 210 1.41 -6.72 5.78
CA ALA A 210 1.57 -8.16 5.69
C ALA A 210 2.51 -8.59 6.82
N PRO A 211 2.10 -9.57 7.66
CA PRO A 211 2.97 -10.12 8.69
C PRO A 211 4.16 -10.84 8.07
#